data_3011ec87442ad91c7c6ea8536b584aca
#
_entry.id   3011ec87442ad91c7c6ea8536b584aca
#
_cell.length_a   1.000
_cell.length_b   1.000
_cell.length_c   1.000
_cell.angle_alpha   90.00
_cell.angle_beta   90.00
_cell.angle_gamma   90.00
#
_symmetry.space_group_name_H-M   'P 1'
#
loop_
_entity.id
_entity.type
_entity.pdbx_description
1 polymer ?
#
loop_
_entity_poly.entity_id
_entity_poly.type
_entity_poly.pdbx_seq_one_letter_code
_entity_poly.pdbx_strand_id
1 'polypeptide(L)'
;MVFYDFEIFKYNWLVVCIDSNTKTTTTIVDDQEQLQKFYDEHKNDIWIGFNSKNYDQYILKAILCGFNPKEMNDYIINERGKGWEFSRQLQKYPLINYDVMTTVDRSLKVYEGFMGSMIKETSIPFDIDRPLTEEEIQETIKYCTHDVEQTIEMFIERYETFKAKMELLKMFNLPLSDISKTDAILSAKILKATPKQYNDEFEIFFPECLKVEKYTEVLEWYINAYNNTIQEMKDKQEEINKKIKTASPTRKKQLFKKLEELDITNPYYFKKYFYSRSLEIDVAGVPHVFGWGGLHGAIEKYTGEGYFINIDVTSMYPSIMLVFDLLSRSCCADEYREIYNNRVKFKAEKNPLQAPLKLILNTVYGAMRQETNPMYDPRNGALVCVFGQVLLLDLLEKLEEHCQIIQSNTDGILVKLNDYNDYELIDDIVYEWEQRTGLKMEFDEFERVYQKDVNNYVMVAKDGSYKSKGAYVKKLSRLDYELPIVNKAIINKLVHNVDVDKTINECDELKQFQMIVKASSKYAGLWYGEKKLNEKCVRAFASVNKSDKGLFKRKSAHATSEKVAGTPDNCFIVNDNVEGIKTPSKLDKQWYIDLASKRLEAFGI
;
A
#
# COMPACT_ATOMS: atom_id res chain seq x y z
N MET A 1 -7.46 -10.83 24.99
CA MET A 1 -6.39 -10.29 24.10
C MET A 1 -5.59 -9.27 24.90
N VAL A 2 -4.30 -9.20 24.67
CA VAL A 2 -3.39 -8.27 25.37
C VAL A 2 -2.79 -7.30 24.34
N PHE A 3 -3.05 -6.00 24.48
CA PHE A 3 -2.38 -4.96 23.70
C PHE A 3 -1.13 -4.54 24.44
N TYR A 4 0.00 -4.39 23.73
CA TYR A 4 1.29 -4.16 24.39
C TYR A 4 2.26 -3.36 23.52
N ASP A 5 3.18 -2.66 24.22
CA ASP A 5 4.29 -1.92 23.62
C ASP A 5 5.45 -1.84 24.60
N PHE A 6 6.70 -1.81 24.09
CA PHE A 6 7.94 -1.79 24.87
C PHE A 6 8.72 -0.52 24.64
N GLU A 7 9.28 0.04 25.74
CA GLU A 7 10.27 1.12 25.69
C GLU A 7 11.61 0.64 26.24
N ILE A 8 12.67 0.75 25.44
CA ILE A 8 13.99 0.19 25.75
C ILE A 8 15.04 1.29 25.81
N PHE A 9 15.63 1.48 27.01
CA PHE A 9 16.74 2.36 27.25
C PHE A 9 18.02 1.53 27.56
N LYS A 10 19.14 2.22 27.77
CA LYS A 10 20.41 1.53 28.04
C LYS A 10 20.39 0.74 29.35
N TYR A 11 19.76 1.27 30.39
CA TYR A 11 19.74 0.70 31.73
C TYR A 11 18.35 0.33 32.22
N ASN A 12 17.31 0.72 31.54
CA ASN A 12 15.93 0.44 31.91
C ASN A 12 15.12 -0.08 30.71
N TRP A 13 14.13 -0.86 31.01
CA TRP A 13 13.08 -1.22 30.06
C TRP A 13 11.72 -1.18 30.74
N LEU A 14 10.69 -0.91 29.99
CA LEU A 14 9.34 -1.05 30.49
C LEU A 14 8.41 -1.57 29.39
N VAL A 15 7.34 -2.20 29.84
CA VAL A 15 6.22 -2.61 28.99
C VAL A 15 4.91 -2.16 29.60
N VAL A 16 4.01 -1.68 28.74
CA VAL A 16 2.62 -1.44 29.11
C VAL A 16 1.76 -2.48 28.39
N CYS A 17 0.93 -3.16 29.16
CA CYS A 17 -0.04 -4.15 28.67
C CYS A 17 -1.45 -3.73 29.05
N ILE A 18 -2.39 -3.76 28.10
CA ILE A 18 -3.82 -3.51 28.34
C ILE A 18 -4.62 -4.77 27.96
N ASP A 19 -5.26 -5.38 28.93
CA ASP A 19 -6.16 -6.51 28.67
C ASP A 19 -7.51 -6.03 28.12
N SER A 20 -7.90 -6.57 26.97
CA SER A 20 -9.14 -6.17 26.29
C SER A 20 -10.43 -6.56 27.03
N ASN A 21 -10.38 -7.59 27.87
CA ASN A 21 -11.56 -8.10 28.58
C ASN A 21 -11.80 -7.33 29.86
N THR A 22 -10.75 -7.19 30.69
CA THR A 22 -10.82 -6.53 32.00
C THR A 22 -10.66 -5.02 31.91
N LYS A 23 -10.09 -4.51 30.83
CA LYS A 23 -9.69 -3.10 30.63
C LYS A 23 -8.62 -2.65 31.63
N THR A 24 -7.92 -3.60 32.25
CA THR A 24 -6.84 -3.30 33.18
C THR A 24 -5.56 -2.98 32.42
N THR A 25 -4.87 -1.94 32.88
CA THR A 25 -3.53 -1.59 32.44
C THR A 25 -2.50 -2.14 33.44
N THR A 26 -1.58 -2.94 32.96
CA THR A 26 -0.45 -3.45 33.73
C THR A 26 0.83 -2.87 33.19
N THR A 27 1.61 -2.23 34.05
CA THR A 27 2.93 -1.69 33.71
C THR A 27 4.00 -2.50 34.46
N ILE A 28 5.01 -2.93 33.73
CA ILE A 28 6.15 -3.67 34.30
C ILE A 28 7.43 -2.94 33.93
N VAL A 29 8.25 -2.64 34.91
CA VAL A 29 9.51 -1.90 34.77
C VAL A 29 10.63 -2.75 35.33
N ASP A 30 11.63 -3.11 34.53
CA ASP A 30 12.84 -3.85 34.90
C ASP A 30 12.63 -5.13 35.73
N ASP A 31 11.41 -5.69 35.71
CA ASP A 31 11.02 -6.87 36.50
C ASP A 31 10.69 -8.05 35.59
N GLN A 32 11.71 -8.88 35.34
CA GLN A 32 11.57 -10.09 34.53
C GLN A 32 10.64 -11.13 35.17
N GLU A 33 10.61 -11.26 36.49
CA GLU A 33 9.78 -12.25 37.17
C GLU A 33 8.31 -11.87 37.06
N GLN A 34 7.99 -10.59 37.24
CA GLN A 34 6.62 -10.08 37.01
C GLN A 34 6.20 -10.25 35.55
N LEU A 35 7.08 -9.99 34.60
CA LEU A 35 6.79 -10.19 33.16
C LEU A 35 6.54 -11.65 32.85
N GLN A 36 7.34 -12.57 33.40
CA GLN A 36 7.14 -14.02 33.23
C GLN A 36 5.78 -14.46 33.78
N LYS A 37 5.42 -13.99 34.99
CA LYS A 37 4.12 -14.31 35.58
C LYS A 37 2.96 -13.80 34.73
N PHE A 38 3.03 -12.55 34.30
CA PHE A 38 2.03 -11.95 33.41
C PHE A 38 1.90 -12.74 32.10
N TYR A 39 3.03 -13.08 31.46
CA TYR A 39 3.03 -13.92 30.27
C TYR A 39 2.40 -15.29 30.51
N ASP A 40 2.72 -15.97 31.62
CA ASP A 40 2.17 -17.30 31.93
C ASP A 40 0.63 -17.28 32.10
N GLU A 41 0.09 -16.18 32.64
CA GLU A 41 -1.35 -15.94 32.77
C GLU A 41 -2.01 -15.71 31.39
N HIS A 42 -1.29 -15.10 30.44
CA HIS A 42 -1.78 -14.67 29.12
C HIS A 42 -1.18 -15.42 27.92
N LYS A 43 -0.46 -16.52 28.13
CA LYS A 43 0.24 -17.26 27.04
C LYS A 43 -0.65 -17.82 25.94
N ASN A 44 -1.95 -18.02 26.23
CA ASN A 44 -2.95 -18.49 25.28
C ASN A 44 -3.76 -17.34 24.65
N ASP A 45 -3.53 -16.10 25.08
CA ASP A 45 -4.15 -14.92 24.52
C ASP A 45 -3.44 -14.48 23.24
N ILE A 46 -4.17 -13.72 22.40
CA ILE A 46 -3.56 -13.02 21.28
C ILE A 46 -2.95 -11.74 21.82
N TRP A 47 -1.63 -11.60 21.62
CA TRP A 47 -0.87 -10.39 21.91
C TRP A 47 -0.88 -9.49 20.68
N ILE A 48 -1.23 -8.22 20.86
CA ILE A 48 -1.46 -7.28 19.76
C ILE A 48 -0.59 -6.04 19.96
N GLY A 49 0.23 -5.72 18.97
CA GLY A 49 1.06 -4.52 18.98
C GLY A 49 1.15 -3.88 17.61
N PHE A 50 1.77 -2.72 17.53
CA PHE A 50 2.09 -2.03 16.29
C PHE A 50 3.54 -2.29 15.88
N ASN A 51 3.80 -2.86 14.72
CA ASN A 51 5.11 -3.36 14.29
C ASN A 51 5.68 -4.46 15.20
N SER A 52 4.86 -5.03 16.05
CA SER A 52 5.24 -6.02 17.05
C SER A 52 5.82 -7.30 16.45
N LYS A 53 5.43 -7.63 15.22
CA LYS A 53 5.98 -8.77 14.46
C LYS A 53 7.48 -8.63 14.21
N ASN A 54 7.98 -7.41 14.07
CA ASN A 54 9.38 -7.15 13.77
C ASN A 54 10.19 -6.69 14.98
N TYR A 55 9.53 -6.26 16.07
CA TYR A 55 10.20 -5.67 17.23
C TYR A 55 9.70 -6.23 18.56
N ASP A 56 8.56 -5.80 19.08
CA ASP A 56 8.13 -6.03 20.47
C ASP A 56 8.06 -7.50 20.87
N GLN A 57 7.61 -8.38 19.96
CA GLN A 57 7.61 -9.82 20.26
C GLN A 57 9.00 -10.37 20.52
N TYR A 58 10.05 -9.79 19.93
CA TYR A 58 11.42 -10.24 20.13
C TYR A 58 12.03 -9.65 21.39
N ILE A 59 11.66 -8.42 21.76
CA ILE A 59 11.98 -7.84 23.06
C ILE A 59 11.37 -8.69 24.18
N LEU A 60 10.07 -8.96 24.12
CA LEU A 60 9.37 -9.84 25.07
C LEU A 60 10.09 -11.19 25.21
N LYS A 61 10.31 -11.87 24.11
CA LYS A 61 10.96 -13.19 24.09
C LYS A 61 12.39 -13.13 24.59
N ALA A 62 13.14 -12.07 24.30
CA ALA A 62 14.50 -11.90 24.78
C ALA A 62 14.54 -11.81 26.32
N ILE A 63 13.69 -10.98 26.91
CA ILE A 63 13.59 -10.84 28.37
C ILE A 63 13.20 -12.18 29.01
N LEU A 64 12.16 -12.85 28.49
CA LEU A 64 11.68 -14.13 29.02
C LEU A 64 12.71 -15.28 28.85
N CYS A 65 13.62 -15.18 27.87
CA CYS A 65 14.73 -16.12 27.69
C CYS A 65 16.01 -15.74 28.47
N GLY A 66 16.01 -14.62 29.24
CA GLY A 66 17.15 -14.16 30.01
C GLY A 66 18.21 -13.40 29.18
N PHE A 67 17.88 -12.93 27.97
CA PHE A 67 18.75 -12.06 27.18
C PHE A 67 18.56 -10.59 27.60
N ASN A 68 19.60 -9.79 27.38
CA ASN A 68 19.52 -8.34 27.59
C ASN A 68 18.62 -7.69 26.53
N PRO A 69 17.51 -6.99 26.91
CA PRO A 69 16.61 -6.36 25.97
C PRO A 69 17.28 -5.24 25.16
N LYS A 70 18.28 -4.55 25.71
CA LYS A 70 19.03 -3.50 25.00
C LYS A 70 19.88 -4.08 23.87
N GLU A 71 20.52 -5.23 24.09
CA GLU A 71 21.26 -5.92 23.02
C GLU A 71 20.32 -6.35 21.89
N MET A 72 19.14 -6.85 22.23
CA MET A 72 18.12 -7.20 21.25
C MET A 72 17.63 -5.99 20.46
N ASN A 73 17.36 -4.88 21.17
CA ASN A 73 17.00 -3.61 20.55
C ASN A 73 18.08 -3.14 19.56
N ASP A 74 19.34 -3.13 19.99
CA ASP A 74 20.46 -2.64 19.17
C ASP A 74 20.68 -3.53 17.94
N TYR A 75 20.53 -4.84 18.09
CA TYR A 75 20.58 -5.77 16.98
C TYR A 75 19.52 -5.46 15.92
N ILE A 76 18.26 -5.20 16.34
CA ILE A 76 17.16 -4.90 15.39
C ILE A 76 17.31 -3.49 14.80
N ILE A 77 17.51 -2.47 15.65
CA ILE A 77 17.40 -1.06 15.25
C ILE A 77 18.72 -0.55 14.64
N ASN A 78 19.86 -0.81 15.28
CA ASN A 78 21.16 -0.26 14.88
C ASN A 78 21.85 -1.13 13.83
N GLU A 79 21.86 -2.45 14.02
CA GLU A 79 22.49 -3.40 13.10
C GLU A 79 21.56 -3.85 11.98
N ARG A 80 20.25 -3.54 12.07
CA ARG A 80 19.21 -3.95 11.13
C ARG A 80 19.09 -5.46 10.98
N GLY A 81 19.40 -6.18 12.05
CA GLY A 81 19.24 -7.62 12.15
C GLY A 81 17.76 -8.01 12.22
N LYS A 82 17.46 -9.21 11.81
CA LYS A 82 16.10 -9.74 11.92
C LYS A 82 15.97 -10.47 13.26
N GLY A 83 14.99 -10.10 14.08
CA GLY A 83 14.85 -10.60 15.45
C GLY A 83 14.91 -12.13 15.58
N TRP A 84 14.40 -12.87 14.58
CA TRP A 84 14.47 -14.35 14.59
C TRP A 84 15.88 -14.92 14.33
N GLU A 85 16.81 -14.13 13.82
CA GLU A 85 18.19 -14.54 13.58
C GLU A 85 19.08 -14.40 14.82
N PHE A 86 18.64 -13.61 15.81
CA PHE A 86 19.40 -13.34 17.04
C PHE A 86 19.67 -14.62 17.85
N SER A 87 18.64 -15.45 18.08
CA SER A 87 18.80 -16.72 18.80
C SER A 87 17.69 -17.73 18.43
N ARG A 88 18.09 -19.00 18.30
CA ARG A 88 17.14 -20.11 18.10
C ARG A 88 16.17 -20.30 19.26
N GLN A 89 16.51 -19.86 20.47
CA GLN A 89 15.63 -19.92 21.64
C GLN A 89 14.40 -19.04 21.44
N LEU A 90 14.58 -17.84 20.88
CA LEU A 90 13.47 -16.91 20.60
C LEU A 90 12.48 -17.49 19.59
N GLN A 91 12.96 -18.27 18.60
CA GLN A 91 12.08 -18.91 17.62
C GLN A 91 11.17 -19.98 18.26
N LYS A 92 11.64 -20.65 19.30
CA LYS A 92 10.93 -21.71 20.00
C LYS A 92 9.98 -21.20 21.08
N TYR A 93 10.13 -19.93 21.51
CA TYR A 93 9.28 -19.37 22.56
C TYR A 93 7.88 -19.09 22.02
N PRO A 94 6.82 -19.74 22.56
CA PRO A 94 5.49 -19.61 22.02
C PRO A 94 4.93 -18.21 22.27
N LEU A 95 4.33 -17.60 21.25
CA LEU A 95 3.58 -16.36 21.37
C LEU A 95 2.58 -16.28 20.22
N ILE A 96 1.33 -16.04 20.55
CA ILE A 96 0.28 -15.78 19.57
C ILE A 96 0.25 -14.27 19.33
N ASN A 97 1.03 -13.80 18.35
CA ASN A 97 1.17 -12.37 18.08
C ASN A 97 0.39 -11.95 16.83
N TYR A 98 -0.40 -10.90 16.94
CA TYR A 98 -1.04 -10.22 15.83
C TYR A 98 -0.51 -8.79 15.71
N ASP A 99 0.01 -8.45 14.54
CA ASP A 99 0.54 -7.11 14.26
C ASP A 99 -0.54 -6.27 13.57
N VAL A 100 -0.88 -5.13 14.15
CA VAL A 100 -1.85 -4.20 13.57
C VAL A 100 -1.26 -3.47 12.36
N MET A 101 0.07 -3.36 12.29
CA MET A 101 0.78 -2.79 11.14
C MET A 101 0.66 -3.71 9.91
N THR A 102 0.38 -3.14 8.75
CA THR A 102 0.34 -3.87 7.48
C THR A 102 1.69 -3.84 6.76
N THR A 103 1.81 -4.50 5.62
CA THR A 103 3.10 -4.73 4.93
C THR A 103 3.77 -3.45 4.44
N VAL A 104 3.00 -2.44 4.03
CA VAL A 104 3.50 -1.13 3.56
C VAL A 104 2.81 -0.08 4.38
N ASP A 105 3.46 0.36 5.44
CA ASP A 105 2.78 1.17 6.41
C ASP A 105 3.54 2.44 6.80
N ARG A 106 2.79 3.34 7.40
CA ARG A 106 3.29 4.57 8.03
C ARG A 106 3.60 4.26 9.50
N SER A 107 4.31 5.12 10.18
CA SER A 107 4.52 4.97 11.63
C SER A 107 3.24 5.26 12.41
N LEU A 108 3.16 4.75 13.64
CA LEU A 108 2.06 5.00 14.56
C LEU A 108 1.74 6.50 14.69
N LYS A 109 2.76 7.36 14.89
CA LYS A 109 2.60 8.83 14.99
C LYS A 109 1.94 9.50 13.76
N VAL A 110 2.08 8.92 12.57
CA VAL A 110 1.36 9.41 11.38
C VAL A 110 -0.12 9.04 11.45
N TYR A 111 -0.44 7.82 11.91
CA TYR A 111 -1.83 7.39 12.10
C TYR A 111 -2.52 8.17 13.21
N GLU A 112 -1.86 8.40 14.34
CA GLU A 112 -2.34 9.30 15.40
C GLU A 112 -2.67 10.68 14.82
N GLY A 113 -1.78 11.20 13.96
CA GLY A 113 -2.01 12.46 13.25
C GLY A 113 -3.29 12.41 12.41
N PHE A 114 -3.48 11.38 11.61
CA PHE A 114 -4.69 11.22 10.79
C PHE A 114 -5.95 11.06 11.63
N MET A 115 -5.88 10.33 12.73
CA MET A 115 -7.00 10.18 13.67
C MET A 115 -7.34 11.48 14.40
N GLY A 116 -6.46 12.48 14.37
CA GLY A 116 -6.64 13.75 15.09
C GLY A 116 -6.11 13.72 16.53
N SER A 117 -5.52 12.60 16.95
CA SER A 117 -4.98 12.39 18.29
C SER A 117 -3.69 13.19 18.53
N MET A 118 -3.24 13.25 19.78
CA MET A 118 -1.96 13.85 20.14
C MET A 118 -0.80 13.07 19.53
N ILE A 119 0.17 13.79 18.90
CA ILE A 119 1.35 13.21 18.23
C ILE A 119 2.67 13.68 18.86
N LYS A 120 2.65 14.08 20.12
CA LYS A 120 3.87 14.44 20.84
C LYS A 120 4.72 13.20 21.11
N GLU A 121 6.02 13.31 20.90
CA GLU A 121 6.98 12.29 21.32
C GLU A 121 7.42 12.56 22.77
N THR A 122 8.01 11.54 23.44
CA THR A 122 8.60 11.72 24.77
C THR A 122 9.73 12.75 24.72
N SER A 123 9.91 13.49 25.81
CA SER A 123 11.05 14.42 25.98
C SER A 123 12.35 13.69 26.31
N ILE A 124 12.27 12.40 26.68
CA ILE A 124 13.40 11.60 27.19
C ILE A 124 14.14 10.96 26.00
N PRO A 125 15.45 11.27 25.82
CA PRO A 125 16.24 10.68 24.76
C PRO A 125 16.45 9.17 24.99
N PHE A 126 16.20 8.34 23.98
CA PHE A 126 16.41 6.88 24.05
C PHE A 126 17.88 6.46 24.14
N ASP A 127 18.82 7.38 23.86
CA ASP A 127 20.27 7.19 23.96
C ASP A 127 20.85 7.72 25.27
N ILE A 128 20.01 8.01 26.28
CA ILE A 128 20.42 8.46 27.58
C ILE A 128 21.38 7.44 28.24
N ASP A 129 22.55 7.92 28.70
CA ASP A 129 23.62 7.07 29.24
C ASP A 129 23.67 7.08 30.77
N ARG A 130 22.53 6.90 31.39
CA ARG A 130 22.32 6.68 32.84
C ARG A 130 20.97 6.02 33.07
N PRO A 131 20.74 5.43 34.27
CA PRO A 131 19.40 5.01 34.67
C PRO A 131 18.40 6.19 34.62
N LEU A 132 17.15 5.90 34.28
CA LEU A 132 16.06 6.87 34.33
C LEU A 132 15.75 7.26 35.79
N THR A 133 15.35 8.51 36.01
CA THR A 133 14.77 8.92 37.29
C THR A 133 13.33 8.41 37.41
N GLU A 134 12.75 8.47 38.60
CA GLU A 134 11.37 8.06 38.83
C GLU A 134 10.39 8.91 37.97
N GLU A 135 10.64 10.23 37.89
CA GLU A 135 9.84 11.14 37.06
C GLU A 135 9.93 10.78 35.58
N GLU A 136 11.13 10.42 35.09
CA GLU A 136 11.34 9.99 33.71
C GLU A 136 10.66 8.65 33.43
N ILE A 137 10.66 7.72 34.37
CA ILE A 137 9.92 6.44 34.27
C ILE A 137 8.43 6.74 34.16
N GLN A 138 7.87 7.61 35.00
CA GLN A 138 6.46 7.97 34.96
C GLN A 138 6.06 8.68 33.66
N GLU A 139 6.94 9.54 33.13
CA GLU A 139 6.73 10.16 31.81
C GLU A 139 6.72 9.09 30.69
N THR A 140 7.68 8.17 30.71
CA THR A 140 7.79 7.08 29.74
C THR A 140 6.58 6.14 29.82
N ILE A 141 6.08 5.82 31.02
CA ILE A 141 4.86 5.02 31.20
C ILE A 141 3.66 5.72 30.54
N LYS A 142 3.48 7.02 30.74
CA LYS A 142 2.40 7.77 30.10
C LYS A 142 2.51 7.76 28.58
N TYR A 143 3.72 7.91 28.08
CA TYR A 143 4.00 7.86 26.64
C TYR A 143 3.68 6.48 26.06
N CYS A 144 4.21 5.41 26.62
CA CYS A 144 3.97 4.03 26.20
C CYS A 144 2.48 3.65 26.33
N THR A 145 1.79 4.10 27.41
CA THR A 145 0.35 3.88 27.57
C THR A 145 -0.43 4.52 26.42
N HIS A 146 -0.08 5.77 26.04
CA HIS A 146 -0.69 6.43 24.91
C HIS A 146 -0.47 5.64 23.59
N ASP A 147 0.73 5.12 23.34
CA ASP A 147 1.03 4.36 22.12
C ASP A 147 0.25 3.03 22.09
N VAL A 148 0.04 2.36 23.23
CA VAL A 148 -0.84 1.18 23.34
C VAL A 148 -2.31 1.56 23.08
N GLU A 149 -2.81 2.66 23.63
CA GLU A 149 -4.17 3.15 23.37
C GLU A 149 -4.38 3.48 21.88
N GLN A 150 -3.41 4.09 21.23
CA GLN A 150 -3.47 4.37 19.80
C GLN A 150 -3.41 3.09 18.95
N THR A 151 -2.68 2.08 19.42
CA THR A 151 -2.69 0.74 18.82
C THR A 151 -4.07 0.08 18.92
N ILE A 152 -4.78 0.26 20.03
CA ILE A 152 -6.17 -0.20 20.19
C ILE A 152 -7.09 0.53 19.19
N GLU A 153 -6.99 1.86 19.07
CA GLU A 153 -7.76 2.63 18.09
C GLU A 153 -7.52 2.13 16.66
N MET A 154 -6.27 1.90 16.30
CA MET A 154 -5.92 1.33 14.99
C MET A 154 -6.48 -0.09 14.80
N PHE A 155 -6.45 -0.91 15.83
CA PHE A 155 -7.03 -2.25 15.80
C PHE A 155 -8.55 -2.19 15.54
N ILE A 156 -9.25 -1.25 16.18
CA ILE A 156 -10.69 -1.03 15.97
C ILE A 156 -10.96 -0.63 14.52
N GLU A 157 -10.18 0.29 13.96
CA GLU A 157 -10.32 0.71 12.55
C GLU A 157 -10.03 -0.45 11.56
N ARG A 158 -9.20 -1.41 11.94
CA ARG A 158 -8.82 -2.59 11.15
C ARG A 158 -9.52 -3.88 11.61
N TYR A 159 -10.52 -3.77 12.47
CA TYR A 159 -11.17 -4.92 13.09
C TYR A 159 -11.76 -5.91 12.08
N GLU A 160 -12.35 -5.42 10.98
CA GLU A 160 -12.91 -6.31 9.95
C GLU A 160 -11.83 -7.17 9.27
N THR A 161 -10.60 -6.66 9.13
CA THR A 161 -9.46 -7.45 8.61
C THR A 161 -9.05 -8.54 9.60
N PHE A 162 -8.95 -8.21 10.88
CA PHE A 162 -8.68 -9.19 11.95
C PHE A 162 -9.76 -10.26 12.01
N LYS A 163 -11.04 -9.85 12.02
CA LYS A 163 -12.20 -10.74 12.04
C LYS A 163 -12.22 -11.68 10.84
N ALA A 164 -12.00 -11.16 9.64
CA ALA A 164 -11.91 -11.98 8.43
C ALA A 164 -10.82 -13.05 8.54
N LYS A 165 -9.66 -12.69 9.10
CA LYS A 165 -8.56 -13.63 9.34
C LYS A 165 -8.90 -14.68 10.39
N MET A 166 -9.57 -14.31 11.48
CA MET A 166 -10.05 -15.25 12.49
C MET A 166 -11.08 -16.24 11.93
N GLU A 167 -12.04 -15.75 11.14
CA GLU A 167 -13.01 -16.61 10.45
C GLU A 167 -12.33 -17.54 9.45
N LEU A 168 -11.28 -17.06 8.76
CA LEU A 168 -10.48 -17.89 7.85
C LEU A 168 -9.82 -19.06 8.61
N LEU A 169 -9.16 -18.80 9.74
CA LEU A 169 -8.55 -19.84 10.55
C LEU A 169 -9.59 -20.88 10.99
N LYS A 170 -10.75 -20.43 11.40
CA LYS A 170 -11.87 -21.30 11.84
C LYS A 170 -12.43 -22.12 10.68
N MET A 171 -12.71 -21.50 9.52
CA MET A 171 -13.23 -22.17 8.32
C MET A 171 -12.35 -23.34 7.87
N PHE A 172 -11.03 -23.16 7.91
CA PHE A 172 -10.07 -24.15 7.44
C PHE A 172 -9.42 -24.95 8.58
N ASN A 173 -9.99 -24.89 9.79
CA ASN A 173 -9.50 -25.60 10.97
C ASN A 173 -8.00 -25.43 11.23
N LEU A 174 -7.50 -24.18 11.09
CA LEU A 174 -6.12 -23.81 11.33
C LEU A 174 -5.90 -23.43 12.80
N PRO A 175 -4.70 -23.66 13.36
CA PRO A 175 -4.43 -23.29 14.75
C PRO A 175 -4.41 -21.77 14.92
N LEU A 176 -4.82 -21.29 16.11
CA LEU A 176 -4.85 -19.86 16.43
C LEU A 176 -3.48 -19.17 16.26
N SER A 177 -2.38 -19.90 16.50
CA SER A 177 -1.02 -19.40 16.29
C SER A 177 -0.74 -18.97 14.84
N ASP A 178 -1.53 -19.47 13.88
CA ASP A 178 -1.41 -19.07 12.49
C ASP A 178 -1.90 -17.63 12.21
N ILE A 179 -2.53 -16.95 13.20
CA ILE A 179 -2.92 -15.54 13.10
C ILE A 179 -1.71 -14.63 12.81
N SER A 180 -0.52 -15.02 13.26
CA SER A 180 0.73 -14.30 13.04
C SER A 180 1.29 -14.43 11.62
N LYS A 181 0.79 -15.39 10.83
CA LYS A 181 1.25 -15.63 9.45
C LYS A 181 0.70 -14.60 8.50
N THR A 182 1.43 -14.33 7.42
CA THR A 182 0.92 -13.49 6.33
C THR A 182 -0.19 -14.23 5.58
N ASP A 183 -1.09 -13.48 4.95
CA ASP A 183 -2.19 -14.06 4.17
C ASP A 183 -1.67 -14.93 3.02
N ALA A 184 -0.50 -14.59 2.45
CA ALA A 184 0.18 -15.39 1.43
C ALA A 184 0.61 -16.79 1.94
N ILE A 185 1.10 -16.88 3.17
CA ILE A 185 1.48 -18.17 3.79
C ILE A 185 0.23 -18.96 4.20
N LEU A 186 -0.82 -18.28 4.68
CA LEU A 186 -2.11 -18.93 4.98
C LEU A 186 -2.73 -19.50 3.70
N SER A 187 -2.75 -18.74 2.62
CA SER A 187 -3.26 -19.20 1.33
C SER A 187 -2.48 -20.42 0.82
N ALA A 188 -1.15 -20.41 0.91
CA ALA A 188 -0.32 -21.55 0.54
C ALA A 188 -0.66 -22.80 1.36
N LYS A 189 -0.90 -22.64 2.67
CA LYS A 189 -1.27 -23.74 3.56
C LYS A 189 -2.65 -24.32 3.24
N ILE A 190 -3.65 -23.43 3.05
CA ILE A 190 -5.03 -23.80 2.70
C ILE A 190 -5.06 -24.53 1.36
N LEU A 191 -4.32 -24.02 0.36
CA LEU A 191 -4.28 -24.57 -0.98
C LEU A 191 -3.28 -25.73 -1.12
N LYS A 192 -2.74 -26.26 0.00
CA LYS A 192 -1.87 -27.42 0.04
C LYS A 192 -0.63 -27.27 -0.88
N ALA A 193 -0.11 -26.05 -0.98
CA ALA A 193 1.05 -25.76 -1.80
C ALA A 193 2.32 -26.41 -1.22
N THR A 194 3.15 -26.92 -2.09
CA THR A 194 4.47 -27.48 -1.75
C THR A 194 5.56 -26.77 -2.54
N PRO A 195 6.69 -26.39 -1.92
CA PRO A 195 7.78 -25.74 -2.63
C PRO A 195 8.24 -26.57 -3.82
N LYS A 196 8.39 -25.92 -4.96
CA LYS A 196 8.91 -26.51 -6.20
C LYS A 196 9.98 -25.60 -6.80
N GLN A 197 10.83 -26.15 -7.66
CA GLN A 197 11.78 -25.39 -8.44
C GLN A 197 11.38 -25.41 -9.91
N TYR A 198 11.45 -24.25 -10.55
CA TYR A 198 11.12 -24.06 -11.96
C TYR A 198 12.33 -23.45 -12.67
N ASN A 199 12.53 -23.84 -13.93
CA ASN A 199 13.58 -23.34 -14.82
C ASN A 199 13.03 -22.63 -16.06
N ASP A 200 11.74 -22.36 -16.07
CA ASP A 200 10.98 -21.82 -17.21
C ASP A 200 10.40 -20.41 -16.93
N GLU A 201 10.99 -19.68 -15.97
CA GLU A 201 10.49 -18.37 -15.50
C GLU A 201 10.21 -17.36 -16.62
N PHE A 202 11.01 -17.39 -17.68
CA PHE A 202 10.93 -16.41 -18.78
C PHE A 202 10.21 -16.93 -20.03
N GLU A 203 9.62 -18.12 -19.97
CA GLU A 203 8.84 -18.66 -21.06
C GLU A 203 7.46 -18.00 -21.13
N ILE A 204 7.14 -17.43 -22.29
CA ILE A 204 5.88 -16.75 -22.53
C ILE A 204 5.09 -17.48 -23.63
N PHE A 205 3.82 -17.67 -23.38
CA PHE A 205 2.85 -18.17 -24.35
C PHE A 205 1.53 -17.42 -24.16
N PHE A 206 0.60 -17.60 -25.08
CA PHE A 206 -0.72 -16.96 -25.05
C PHE A 206 -1.84 -17.99 -25.01
N PRO A 207 -3.04 -17.62 -24.50
CA PRO A 207 -4.19 -18.52 -24.55
C PRO A 207 -4.65 -18.74 -26.00
N GLU A 208 -5.09 -19.98 -26.31
CA GLU A 208 -5.54 -20.36 -27.66
C GLU A 208 -6.73 -19.53 -28.16
N CYS A 209 -7.53 -19.00 -27.25
CA CYS A 209 -8.69 -18.18 -27.57
C CYS A 209 -8.35 -16.74 -27.99
N LEU A 210 -7.09 -16.31 -27.88
CA LEU A 210 -6.66 -14.94 -28.19
C LEU A 210 -6.83 -14.64 -29.71
N LYS A 211 -7.41 -13.47 -30.02
CA LYS A 211 -7.59 -12.97 -31.39
C LYS A 211 -7.14 -11.50 -31.48
N VAL A 212 -5.84 -11.26 -31.47
CA VAL A 212 -5.24 -9.95 -31.75
C VAL A 212 -4.68 -9.95 -33.16
N GLU A 213 -5.17 -9.05 -34.03
CA GLU A 213 -4.81 -8.97 -35.45
C GLU A 213 -4.07 -7.67 -35.78
N LYS A 214 -4.47 -6.56 -35.20
CA LYS A 214 -3.93 -5.23 -35.48
C LYS A 214 -2.68 -4.90 -34.64
N TYR A 215 -2.71 -5.20 -33.36
CA TYR A 215 -1.65 -4.85 -32.39
C TYR A 215 -0.70 -6.02 -32.12
N THR A 216 -0.33 -6.79 -33.12
CA THR A 216 0.53 -7.98 -33.01
C THR A 216 1.92 -7.69 -32.46
N GLU A 217 2.40 -6.46 -32.59
CA GLU A 217 3.69 -6.01 -32.02
C GLU A 217 3.76 -6.20 -30.50
N VAL A 218 2.63 -6.15 -29.78
CA VAL A 218 2.57 -6.44 -28.35
C VAL A 218 2.89 -7.91 -28.09
N LEU A 219 2.32 -8.81 -28.90
CA LEU A 219 2.56 -10.25 -28.78
C LEU A 219 4.02 -10.57 -29.10
N GLU A 220 4.56 -9.97 -30.16
CA GLU A 220 5.97 -10.11 -30.55
C GLU A 220 6.92 -9.60 -29.45
N TRP A 221 6.57 -8.48 -28.80
CA TRP A 221 7.36 -7.92 -27.71
C TRP A 221 7.46 -8.92 -26.54
N TYR A 222 6.35 -9.56 -26.14
CA TYR A 222 6.35 -10.56 -25.07
C TYR A 222 7.11 -11.82 -25.45
N ILE A 223 6.88 -12.39 -26.64
CA ILE A 223 7.55 -13.62 -27.10
C ILE A 223 9.08 -13.42 -27.16
N ASN A 224 9.52 -12.25 -27.61
CA ASN A 224 10.93 -11.92 -27.73
C ASN A 224 11.54 -11.31 -26.46
N ALA A 225 10.76 -11.17 -25.36
CA ALA A 225 11.17 -10.41 -24.18
C ALA A 225 12.52 -10.88 -23.60
N TYR A 226 12.76 -12.19 -23.54
CA TYR A 226 14.02 -12.75 -23.02
C TYR A 226 15.23 -12.34 -23.87
N ASN A 227 15.17 -12.57 -25.18
CA ASN A 227 16.26 -12.25 -26.10
C ASN A 227 16.51 -10.75 -26.20
N ASN A 228 15.44 -9.97 -26.26
CA ASN A 228 15.52 -8.50 -26.28
C ASN A 228 16.14 -7.96 -24.99
N THR A 229 15.84 -8.56 -23.84
CA THR A 229 16.47 -8.19 -22.57
C THR A 229 17.98 -8.39 -22.60
N ILE A 230 18.45 -9.53 -23.10
CA ILE A 230 19.87 -9.82 -23.26
C ILE A 230 20.53 -8.77 -24.16
N GLN A 231 19.91 -8.48 -25.29
CA GLN A 231 20.47 -7.51 -26.26
C GLN A 231 20.53 -6.10 -25.68
N GLU A 232 19.45 -5.62 -25.07
CA GLU A 232 19.40 -4.30 -24.45
C GLU A 232 20.42 -4.12 -23.31
N MET A 233 20.61 -5.16 -22.48
CA MET A 233 21.62 -5.14 -21.42
C MET A 233 23.03 -5.07 -22.02
N LYS A 234 23.34 -5.81 -23.10
CA LYS A 234 24.63 -5.74 -23.82
C LYS A 234 24.88 -4.36 -24.41
N ASP A 235 23.89 -3.78 -25.10
CA ASP A 235 24.01 -2.47 -25.72
C ASP A 235 24.28 -1.38 -24.66
N LYS A 236 23.59 -1.45 -23.52
CA LYS A 236 23.82 -0.55 -22.38
C LYS A 236 25.20 -0.76 -21.72
N GLN A 237 25.68 -1.99 -21.61
CA GLN A 237 27.04 -2.27 -21.14
C GLN A 237 28.07 -1.62 -22.06
N GLU A 238 27.93 -1.74 -23.37
CA GLU A 238 28.83 -1.10 -24.34
C GLU A 238 28.81 0.43 -24.23
N GLU A 239 27.62 1.02 -24.10
CA GLU A 239 27.47 2.47 -23.92
C GLU A 239 28.18 2.95 -22.64
N ILE A 240 27.98 2.24 -21.53
CA ILE A 240 28.63 2.57 -20.25
C ILE A 240 30.14 2.41 -20.35
N ASN A 241 30.63 1.34 -20.99
CA ASN A 241 32.07 1.12 -21.21
C ASN A 241 32.70 2.25 -22.03
N LYS A 242 32.01 2.79 -23.05
CA LYS A 242 32.45 3.96 -23.80
C LYS A 242 32.53 5.19 -22.86
N LYS A 243 31.55 5.43 -22.01
CA LYS A 243 31.52 6.55 -21.05
C LYS A 243 32.63 6.45 -19.98
N ILE A 244 32.98 5.24 -19.54
CA ILE A 244 34.02 5.02 -18.53
C ILE A 244 35.39 5.50 -19.04
N LYS A 245 35.68 5.36 -20.35
CA LYS A 245 36.98 5.77 -20.93
C LYS A 245 37.32 7.24 -20.70
N THR A 246 36.30 8.13 -20.72
CA THR A 246 36.44 9.57 -20.61
C THR A 246 35.99 10.18 -19.28
N ALA A 247 35.46 9.37 -18.37
CA ALA A 247 34.88 9.86 -17.13
C ALA A 247 35.93 10.19 -16.04
N SER A 248 35.61 11.15 -15.16
CA SER A 248 36.39 11.46 -13.95
C SER A 248 36.37 10.27 -12.96
N PRO A 249 37.34 10.19 -12.02
CA PRO A 249 37.42 9.09 -11.05
C PRO A 249 36.10 8.84 -10.26
N THR A 250 35.47 9.90 -9.78
CA THR A 250 34.20 9.84 -9.05
C THR A 250 33.07 9.29 -9.93
N ARG A 251 33.02 9.74 -11.19
CA ARG A 251 32.01 9.30 -12.15
C ARG A 251 32.25 7.84 -12.58
N LYS A 252 33.51 7.41 -12.72
CA LYS A 252 33.86 6.00 -12.99
C LYS A 252 33.28 5.07 -11.94
N LYS A 253 33.41 5.38 -10.63
CA LYS A 253 32.84 4.55 -9.56
C LYS A 253 31.33 4.35 -9.71
N GLN A 254 30.59 5.40 -10.09
CA GLN A 254 29.16 5.32 -10.34
C GLN A 254 28.84 4.46 -11.58
N LEU A 255 29.63 4.60 -12.63
CA LEU A 255 29.45 3.84 -13.88
C LEU A 255 29.77 2.35 -13.68
N PHE A 256 30.81 2.01 -12.90
CA PHE A 256 31.12 0.61 -12.57
C PHE A 256 29.97 -0.05 -11.79
N LYS A 257 29.36 0.65 -10.83
CA LYS A 257 28.17 0.14 -10.14
C LYS A 257 27.00 -0.14 -11.11
N LYS A 258 26.75 0.79 -12.05
CA LYS A 258 25.73 0.58 -13.08
C LYS A 258 26.05 -0.58 -14.00
N LEU A 259 27.35 -0.81 -14.31
CA LEU A 259 27.78 -1.94 -15.14
C LEU A 259 27.55 -3.28 -14.42
N GLU A 260 27.81 -3.31 -13.11
CA GLU A 260 27.50 -4.48 -12.27
C GLU A 260 26.00 -4.81 -12.28
N GLU A 261 25.13 -3.79 -12.19
CA GLU A 261 23.66 -3.95 -12.26
C GLU A 261 23.16 -4.43 -13.65
N LEU A 262 24.02 -4.45 -14.66
CA LEU A 262 23.72 -4.96 -16.00
C LEU A 262 24.39 -6.33 -16.28
N ASP A 263 24.92 -7.01 -15.27
CA ASP A 263 25.52 -8.33 -15.43
C ASP A 263 24.46 -9.38 -15.81
N ILE A 264 24.48 -9.80 -17.07
CA ILE A 264 23.55 -10.78 -17.64
C ILE A 264 23.70 -12.15 -16.98
N THR A 265 24.90 -12.47 -16.47
CA THR A 265 25.19 -13.76 -15.84
C THR A 265 24.70 -13.83 -14.40
N ASN A 266 24.40 -12.69 -13.78
CA ASN A 266 23.83 -12.62 -12.45
C ASN A 266 22.29 -12.73 -12.51
N PRO A 267 21.70 -13.83 -12.02
CA PRO A 267 20.24 -14.04 -12.10
C PRO A 267 19.42 -12.93 -11.45
N TYR A 268 19.91 -12.35 -10.36
CA TYR A 268 19.22 -11.26 -9.66
C TYR A 268 19.14 -10.00 -10.52
N TYR A 269 20.25 -9.57 -11.14
CA TYR A 269 20.26 -8.37 -11.98
C TYR A 269 19.51 -8.58 -13.28
N PHE A 270 19.66 -9.76 -13.90
CA PHE A 270 18.90 -10.12 -15.10
C PHE A 270 17.39 -10.06 -14.85
N LYS A 271 16.91 -10.74 -13.80
CA LYS A 271 15.52 -10.78 -13.41
C LYS A 271 14.97 -9.39 -13.10
N LYS A 272 15.71 -8.58 -12.33
CA LYS A 272 15.35 -7.19 -12.02
C LYS A 272 15.19 -6.36 -13.30
N TYR A 273 16.11 -6.49 -14.26
CA TYR A 273 16.06 -5.78 -15.52
C TYR A 273 14.89 -6.26 -16.38
N PHE A 274 14.73 -7.57 -16.55
CA PHE A 274 13.65 -8.19 -17.31
C PHE A 274 12.26 -7.66 -16.87
N TYR A 275 11.97 -7.71 -15.58
CA TYR A 275 10.68 -7.25 -15.04
C TYR A 275 10.53 -5.72 -14.94
N SER A 276 11.57 -4.96 -15.21
CA SER A 276 11.49 -3.50 -15.30
C SER A 276 11.14 -2.97 -16.69
N ARG A 277 11.12 -3.85 -17.70
CA ARG A 277 10.83 -3.46 -19.09
C ARG A 277 9.33 -3.25 -19.30
N SER A 278 9.02 -2.33 -20.18
CA SER A 278 7.66 -2.07 -20.66
C SER A 278 7.68 -1.68 -22.14
N LEU A 279 6.55 -1.87 -22.79
CA LEU A 279 6.26 -1.40 -24.15
C LEU A 279 5.17 -0.34 -24.05
N GLU A 280 5.39 0.80 -24.66
CA GLU A 280 4.41 1.87 -24.77
C GLU A 280 3.99 2.00 -26.23
N ILE A 281 2.70 1.86 -26.51
CA ILE A 281 2.11 1.99 -27.84
C ILE A 281 0.77 2.70 -27.77
N ASP A 282 0.35 3.28 -28.88
CA ASP A 282 -1.01 3.79 -29.04
C ASP A 282 -1.96 2.64 -29.43
N VAL A 283 -3.03 2.47 -28.64
CA VAL A 283 -4.13 1.55 -28.94
C VAL A 283 -5.41 2.35 -28.96
N ALA A 284 -6.10 2.38 -30.09
CA ALA A 284 -7.36 3.09 -30.28
C ALA A 284 -7.27 4.61 -29.98
N GLY A 285 -6.13 5.25 -30.28
CA GLY A 285 -5.87 6.66 -29.99
C GLY A 285 -5.55 6.97 -28.52
N VAL A 286 -5.24 5.94 -27.72
CA VAL A 286 -4.90 6.07 -26.30
C VAL A 286 -3.52 5.44 -26.05
N PRO A 287 -2.57 6.17 -25.44
CA PRO A 287 -1.28 5.59 -25.06
C PRO A 287 -1.46 4.52 -23.99
N HIS A 288 -1.01 3.30 -24.29
CA HIS A 288 -1.05 2.14 -23.39
C HIS A 288 0.34 1.66 -23.06
N VAL A 289 0.52 1.19 -21.83
CA VAL A 289 1.75 0.61 -21.32
C VAL A 289 1.53 -0.87 -21.02
N PHE A 290 2.25 -1.73 -21.74
CA PHE A 290 2.30 -3.18 -21.53
C PHE A 290 3.56 -3.55 -20.76
N GLY A 291 3.46 -4.55 -19.87
CA GLY A 291 4.60 -4.98 -19.06
C GLY A 291 4.26 -6.17 -18.18
N TRP A 292 4.78 -6.20 -16.97
CA TRP A 292 4.68 -7.35 -16.06
C TRP A 292 3.70 -7.12 -14.90
N GLY A 293 2.78 -6.17 -15.08
CA GLY A 293 1.71 -5.80 -14.16
C GLY A 293 0.35 -5.75 -14.84
N GLY A 294 -0.54 -4.85 -14.41
CA GLY A 294 -1.82 -4.58 -15.08
C GLY A 294 -1.64 -3.74 -16.34
N LEU A 295 -2.59 -3.82 -17.27
CA LEU A 295 -2.68 -2.92 -18.41
C LEU A 295 -3.03 -1.51 -17.93
N HIS A 296 -2.33 -0.50 -18.41
CA HIS A 296 -2.64 0.90 -18.13
C HIS A 296 -2.56 1.73 -19.40
N GLY A 297 -3.65 2.41 -19.70
CA GLY A 297 -3.73 3.39 -20.78
C GLY A 297 -4.81 4.42 -20.45
N ALA A 298 -4.59 5.70 -20.78
CA ALA A 298 -5.58 6.74 -20.52
C ALA A 298 -5.34 7.97 -21.39
N ILE A 299 -6.45 8.62 -21.80
CA ILE A 299 -6.38 9.99 -22.30
C ILE A 299 -6.11 10.90 -21.10
N GLU A 300 -4.96 11.56 -21.07
CA GLU A 300 -4.60 12.48 -19.99
C GLU A 300 -5.45 13.75 -20.02
N LYS A 301 -5.79 14.28 -18.82
CA LYS A 301 -6.58 15.51 -18.64
C LYS A 301 -7.91 15.50 -19.41
N TYR A 302 -8.58 14.35 -19.37
CA TYR A 302 -9.87 14.18 -20.05
C TYR A 302 -11.02 14.63 -19.14
N THR A 303 -11.92 15.43 -19.72
CA THR A 303 -13.22 15.79 -19.14
C THR A 303 -14.29 15.57 -20.19
N GLY A 304 -15.34 14.84 -19.83
CA GLY A 304 -16.42 14.52 -20.77
C GLY A 304 -17.76 14.32 -20.10
N GLU A 305 -18.80 14.67 -20.84
CA GLU A 305 -20.21 14.38 -20.52
C GLU A 305 -20.81 13.53 -21.65
N GLY A 306 -21.80 12.73 -21.33
CA GLY A 306 -22.48 11.84 -22.24
C GLY A 306 -22.68 10.45 -21.66
N TYR A 307 -22.69 9.44 -22.50
CA TYR A 307 -22.91 8.06 -22.06
C TYR A 307 -21.60 7.27 -22.03
N PHE A 308 -21.19 6.90 -20.83
CA PHE A 308 -19.98 6.13 -20.57
C PHE A 308 -20.33 4.78 -19.98
N ILE A 309 -19.58 3.75 -20.38
CA ILE A 309 -19.65 2.42 -19.81
C ILE A 309 -18.25 2.02 -19.33
N ASN A 310 -18.15 1.61 -18.08
CA ASN A 310 -16.97 0.94 -17.58
C ASN A 310 -17.23 -0.57 -17.60
N ILE A 311 -16.41 -1.30 -18.33
CA ILE A 311 -16.52 -2.72 -18.62
C ILE A 311 -15.40 -3.42 -17.86
N ASP A 312 -15.70 -4.04 -16.69
CA ASP A 312 -14.71 -4.64 -15.79
C ASP A 312 -14.76 -6.18 -15.80
N VAL A 313 -13.61 -6.85 -15.86
CA VAL A 313 -13.55 -8.32 -15.72
C VAL A 313 -13.84 -8.74 -14.29
N THR A 314 -14.86 -9.55 -14.10
CA THR A 314 -15.23 -10.08 -12.78
C THR A 314 -14.09 -10.88 -12.15
N SER A 315 -13.50 -10.34 -11.07
CA SER A 315 -12.39 -11.00 -10.34
C SER A 315 -11.27 -11.46 -11.28
N MET A 316 -10.73 -10.59 -12.11
CA MET A 316 -9.86 -10.88 -13.26
C MET A 316 -8.75 -11.90 -12.98
N TYR A 317 -7.83 -11.66 -12.06
CA TYR A 317 -6.72 -12.57 -11.80
C TYR A 317 -7.15 -13.95 -11.30
N PRO A 318 -8.08 -14.07 -10.33
CA PRO A 318 -8.68 -15.35 -9.98
C PRO A 318 -9.31 -16.10 -11.16
N SER A 319 -10.05 -15.39 -12.00
CA SER A 319 -10.71 -15.99 -13.17
C SER A 319 -9.69 -16.48 -14.22
N ILE A 320 -8.68 -15.68 -14.53
CA ILE A 320 -7.57 -16.06 -15.43
C ILE A 320 -6.84 -17.31 -14.90
N MET A 321 -6.50 -17.33 -13.61
CA MET A 321 -5.80 -18.46 -13.00
C MET A 321 -6.61 -19.77 -13.09
N LEU A 322 -7.94 -19.68 -12.99
CA LEU A 322 -8.84 -20.84 -13.05
C LEU A 322 -9.15 -21.28 -14.49
N VAL A 323 -9.44 -20.33 -15.38
CA VAL A 323 -9.84 -20.62 -16.77
C VAL A 323 -8.67 -21.20 -17.55
N PHE A 324 -7.47 -20.65 -17.38
CA PHE A 324 -6.27 -21.05 -18.13
C PHE A 324 -5.32 -21.98 -17.37
N ASP A 325 -5.79 -22.53 -16.26
CA ASP A 325 -5.04 -23.48 -15.41
C ASP A 325 -3.61 -23.02 -15.06
N LEU A 326 -3.47 -21.80 -14.55
CA LEU A 326 -2.19 -21.27 -14.12
C LEU A 326 -1.83 -21.66 -12.66
N LEU A 327 -2.63 -22.51 -12.00
CA LEU A 327 -2.47 -22.88 -10.60
C LEU A 327 -2.03 -24.32 -10.34
N SER A 328 -2.45 -25.28 -11.17
CA SER A 328 -2.33 -26.72 -10.89
C SER A 328 -0.90 -27.20 -10.67
N ARG A 329 0.09 -26.48 -11.21
CA ARG A 329 1.50 -26.81 -10.99
C ARG A 329 2.07 -26.30 -9.65
N SER A 330 1.42 -25.34 -8.97
CA SER A 330 1.92 -24.73 -7.73
C SER A 330 1.08 -25.08 -6.50
N CYS A 331 -0.22 -25.35 -6.66
CA CYS A 331 -1.13 -25.68 -5.55
C CYS A 331 -2.33 -26.50 -6.01
N CYS A 332 -3.25 -26.79 -5.10
CA CYS A 332 -4.51 -27.48 -5.43
C CYS A 332 -5.50 -26.51 -6.08
N ALA A 333 -5.61 -26.55 -7.41
CA ALA A 333 -6.50 -25.69 -8.19
C ALA A 333 -8.00 -25.95 -7.88
N ASP A 334 -8.39 -27.19 -7.55
CA ASP A 334 -9.77 -27.52 -7.20
C ASP A 334 -10.21 -26.84 -5.90
N GLU A 335 -9.37 -26.84 -4.87
CA GLU A 335 -9.63 -26.09 -3.62
C GLU A 335 -9.78 -24.58 -3.90
N TYR A 336 -8.97 -24.03 -4.78
CA TYR A 336 -9.08 -22.63 -5.17
C TYR A 336 -10.38 -22.34 -5.92
N ARG A 337 -10.80 -23.25 -6.80
CA ARG A 337 -12.09 -23.18 -7.52
C ARG A 337 -13.28 -23.22 -6.57
N GLU A 338 -13.24 -24.11 -5.57
CA GLU A 338 -14.28 -24.18 -4.54
C GLU A 338 -14.37 -22.87 -3.73
N ILE A 339 -13.21 -22.33 -3.32
CA ILE A 339 -13.15 -21.04 -2.62
C ILE A 339 -13.73 -19.91 -3.47
N TYR A 340 -13.41 -19.89 -4.77
CA TYR A 340 -13.93 -18.90 -5.72
C TYR A 340 -15.46 -19.00 -5.83
N ASN A 341 -15.99 -20.18 -6.07
CA ASN A 341 -17.43 -20.41 -6.20
C ASN A 341 -18.19 -20.05 -4.92
N ASN A 342 -17.68 -20.45 -3.77
CA ASN A 342 -18.26 -20.11 -2.46
C ASN A 342 -18.26 -18.60 -2.23
N ARG A 343 -17.17 -17.89 -2.60
CA ARG A 343 -17.12 -16.43 -2.50
C ARG A 343 -18.16 -15.75 -3.39
N VAL A 344 -18.32 -16.19 -4.64
CA VAL A 344 -19.32 -15.64 -5.57
C VAL A 344 -20.72 -15.81 -4.99
N LYS A 345 -21.05 -17.00 -4.50
CA LYS A 345 -22.32 -17.30 -3.83
C LYS A 345 -22.53 -16.40 -2.61
N PHE A 346 -21.57 -16.33 -1.69
CA PHE A 346 -21.67 -15.51 -0.48
C PHE A 346 -21.75 -14.01 -0.78
N LYS A 347 -21.09 -13.52 -1.86
CA LYS A 347 -21.23 -12.12 -2.32
C LYS A 347 -22.68 -11.84 -2.74
N ALA A 348 -23.28 -12.72 -3.53
CA ALA A 348 -24.67 -12.58 -3.99
C ALA A 348 -25.67 -12.61 -2.80
N GLU A 349 -25.43 -13.47 -1.82
CA GLU A 349 -26.23 -13.60 -0.59
C GLU A 349 -25.97 -12.50 0.45
N LYS A 350 -25.03 -11.56 0.19
CA LYS A 350 -24.55 -10.56 1.16
C LYS A 350 -24.03 -11.17 2.47
N ASN A 351 -23.51 -12.41 2.40
CA ASN A 351 -22.99 -13.15 3.54
C ASN A 351 -21.59 -12.62 3.93
N PRO A 352 -21.34 -12.27 5.21
CA PRO A 352 -20.03 -11.79 5.68
C PRO A 352 -18.87 -12.76 5.40
N LEU A 353 -19.11 -14.05 5.30
CA LEU A 353 -18.10 -15.07 5.00
C LEU A 353 -17.44 -14.90 3.61
N GLN A 354 -17.97 -14.05 2.75
CA GLN A 354 -17.29 -13.69 1.49
C GLN A 354 -15.94 -12.97 1.74
N ALA A 355 -15.80 -12.23 2.85
CA ALA A 355 -14.59 -11.45 3.13
C ALA A 355 -13.35 -12.31 3.42
N PRO A 356 -13.38 -13.35 4.30
CA PRO A 356 -12.24 -14.25 4.47
C PRO A 356 -11.83 -14.97 3.18
N LEU A 357 -12.79 -15.40 2.35
CA LEU A 357 -12.48 -16.05 1.08
C LEU A 357 -11.82 -15.08 0.09
N LYS A 358 -12.22 -13.80 0.10
CA LYS A 358 -11.59 -12.76 -0.70
C LYS A 358 -10.10 -12.58 -0.37
N LEU A 359 -9.70 -12.73 0.89
CA LEU A 359 -8.29 -12.65 1.30
C LEU A 359 -7.45 -13.69 0.56
N ILE A 360 -7.90 -14.95 0.50
CA ILE A 360 -7.19 -16.02 -0.21
C ILE A 360 -7.09 -15.67 -1.69
N LEU A 361 -8.22 -15.39 -2.33
CA LEU A 361 -8.26 -15.17 -3.79
C LEU A 361 -7.35 -14.02 -4.25
N ASN A 362 -7.31 -12.92 -3.49
CA ASN A 362 -6.49 -11.77 -3.84
C ASN A 362 -4.99 -11.98 -3.57
N THR A 363 -4.65 -12.92 -2.69
CA THR A 363 -3.26 -13.10 -2.22
C THR A 363 -2.48 -14.07 -3.11
N VAL A 364 -3.14 -15.03 -3.75
CA VAL A 364 -2.50 -16.13 -4.47
C VAL A 364 -1.59 -15.64 -5.60
N TYR A 365 -2.05 -14.70 -6.42
CA TYR A 365 -1.22 -14.11 -7.48
C TYR A 365 0.10 -13.54 -6.93
N GLY A 366 0.01 -12.75 -5.85
CA GLY A 366 1.19 -12.20 -5.19
C GLY A 366 2.11 -13.27 -4.59
N ALA A 367 1.52 -14.35 -4.02
CA ALA A 367 2.25 -15.47 -3.47
C ALA A 367 3.05 -16.24 -4.53
N MET A 368 2.50 -16.40 -5.74
CA MET A 368 3.19 -17.03 -6.88
C MET A 368 4.46 -16.26 -7.32
N ARG A 369 4.55 -14.98 -7.01
CA ARG A 369 5.71 -14.12 -7.34
C ARG A 369 6.73 -13.97 -6.19
N GLN A 370 6.48 -14.56 -5.02
CA GLN A 370 7.36 -14.49 -3.85
C GLN A 370 8.24 -15.74 -3.75
N GLU A 371 9.56 -15.62 -3.96
CA GLU A 371 10.52 -16.74 -3.95
C GLU A 371 10.50 -17.57 -2.66
N THR A 372 10.16 -16.94 -1.53
CA THR A 372 10.08 -17.60 -0.21
C THR A 372 8.74 -18.27 0.06
N ASN A 373 7.76 -18.13 -0.84
CA ASN A 373 6.43 -18.72 -0.67
C ASN A 373 6.37 -20.14 -1.28
N PRO A 374 5.71 -21.12 -0.61
CA PRO A 374 5.51 -22.45 -1.18
C PRO A 374 4.79 -22.48 -2.53
N MET A 375 4.02 -21.42 -2.85
CA MET A 375 3.31 -21.28 -4.12
C MET A 375 4.16 -20.63 -5.22
N TYR A 376 5.44 -20.37 -4.98
CA TYR A 376 6.30 -19.68 -5.94
C TYR A 376 6.29 -20.36 -7.31
N ASP A 377 5.78 -19.67 -8.31
CA ASP A 377 5.75 -20.05 -9.72
C ASP A 377 5.89 -18.79 -10.57
N PRO A 378 7.11 -18.34 -10.83
CA PRO A 378 7.35 -17.01 -11.43
C PRO A 378 6.83 -16.91 -12.87
N ARG A 379 6.87 -18.00 -13.66
CA ARG A 379 6.30 -18.03 -15.02
C ARG A 379 4.79 -17.81 -14.98
N ASN A 380 4.07 -18.68 -14.29
CA ASN A 380 2.59 -18.57 -14.25
C ASN A 380 2.14 -17.30 -13.53
N GLY A 381 2.89 -16.84 -12.51
CA GLY A 381 2.65 -15.53 -11.90
C GLY A 381 2.83 -14.35 -12.86
N ALA A 382 3.77 -14.43 -13.82
CA ALA A 382 3.90 -13.41 -14.87
C ALA A 382 2.80 -13.57 -15.93
N LEU A 383 2.45 -14.80 -16.32
CA LEU A 383 1.41 -15.09 -17.31
C LEU A 383 0.02 -14.61 -16.89
N VAL A 384 -0.31 -14.59 -15.59
CA VAL A 384 -1.57 -14.00 -15.11
C VAL A 384 -1.71 -12.54 -15.57
N CYS A 385 -0.64 -11.76 -15.46
CA CYS A 385 -0.64 -10.37 -15.93
C CYS A 385 -0.64 -10.27 -17.46
N VAL A 386 0.20 -11.06 -18.12
CA VAL A 386 0.30 -11.07 -19.59
C VAL A 386 -1.04 -11.43 -20.21
N PHE A 387 -1.69 -12.52 -19.74
CA PHE A 387 -3.00 -12.93 -20.24
C PHE A 387 -4.05 -11.82 -20.04
N GLY A 388 -4.07 -11.21 -18.85
CA GLY A 388 -4.96 -10.09 -18.59
C GLY A 388 -4.80 -8.95 -19.60
N GLN A 389 -3.56 -8.57 -19.87
CA GLN A 389 -3.26 -7.48 -20.80
C GLN A 389 -3.61 -7.82 -22.24
N VAL A 390 -3.23 -9.00 -22.73
CA VAL A 390 -3.48 -9.36 -24.15
C VAL A 390 -4.95 -9.70 -24.42
N LEU A 391 -5.69 -10.24 -23.43
CA LEU A 391 -7.13 -10.47 -23.55
C LEU A 391 -7.93 -9.15 -23.53
N LEU A 392 -7.50 -8.16 -22.74
CA LEU A 392 -8.09 -6.82 -22.82
C LEU A 392 -7.70 -6.10 -24.12
N LEU A 393 -6.49 -6.30 -24.64
CA LEU A 393 -6.07 -5.78 -25.95
C LEU A 393 -6.95 -6.35 -27.09
N ASP A 394 -7.24 -7.64 -27.05
CA ASP A 394 -8.18 -8.30 -27.97
C ASP A 394 -9.57 -7.62 -27.93
N LEU A 395 -10.08 -7.31 -26.74
CA LEU A 395 -11.36 -6.61 -26.61
C LEU A 395 -11.26 -5.14 -27.08
N LEU A 396 -10.19 -4.43 -26.74
CA LEU A 396 -9.96 -3.04 -27.21
C LEU A 396 -9.95 -2.94 -28.71
N GLU A 397 -9.27 -3.87 -29.40
CA GLU A 397 -9.21 -3.93 -30.86
C GLU A 397 -10.60 -4.09 -31.51
N LYS A 398 -11.52 -4.81 -30.85
CA LYS A 398 -12.89 -4.99 -31.32
C LYS A 398 -13.81 -3.82 -31.02
N LEU A 399 -13.54 -3.11 -29.92
CA LEU A 399 -14.35 -1.97 -29.49
C LEU A 399 -13.99 -0.67 -30.20
N GLU A 400 -12.74 -0.50 -30.67
CA GLU A 400 -12.22 0.78 -31.17
C GLU A 400 -12.99 1.37 -32.38
N GLU A 401 -13.64 0.53 -33.18
CA GLU A 401 -14.43 0.99 -34.33
C GLU A 401 -15.85 1.46 -33.93
N HIS A 402 -16.31 1.12 -32.73
CA HIS A 402 -17.69 1.31 -32.31
C HIS A 402 -17.86 2.33 -31.17
N CYS A 403 -16.80 2.65 -30.45
CA CYS A 403 -16.85 3.60 -29.35
C CYS A 403 -15.49 4.30 -29.16
N GLN A 404 -15.50 5.41 -28.41
CA GLN A 404 -14.26 6.06 -28.01
C GLN A 404 -13.70 5.38 -26.75
N ILE A 405 -12.49 4.85 -26.85
CA ILE A 405 -11.76 4.36 -25.68
C ILE A 405 -11.26 5.56 -24.87
N ILE A 406 -11.51 5.58 -23.56
CA ILE A 406 -11.08 6.65 -22.64
C ILE A 406 -9.90 6.19 -21.78
N GLN A 407 -10.00 4.98 -21.20
CA GLN A 407 -8.91 4.38 -20.43
C GLN A 407 -9.04 2.85 -20.36
N SER A 408 -7.91 2.21 -20.06
CA SER A 408 -7.82 0.82 -19.60
C SER A 408 -7.05 0.79 -18.28
N ASN A 409 -7.57 0.09 -17.28
CA ASN A 409 -7.00 0.09 -15.94
C ASN A 409 -7.05 -1.29 -15.31
N THR A 410 -6.01 -2.06 -15.53
CA THR A 410 -5.78 -3.42 -15.00
C THR A 410 -6.82 -4.44 -15.44
N ASP A 411 -8.07 -4.29 -15.03
CA ASP A 411 -9.18 -5.24 -15.18
C ASP A 411 -10.39 -4.67 -15.92
N GLY A 412 -10.34 -3.38 -16.31
CA GLY A 412 -11.47 -2.71 -16.94
C GLY A 412 -11.09 -1.77 -18.08
N ILE A 413 -12.08 -1.49 -18.91
CA ILE A 413 -12.02 -0.56 -20.03
C ILE A 413 -13.17 0.45 -19.86
N LEU A 414 -12.86 1.75 -19.85
CA LEU A 414 -13.84 2.82 -19.88
C LEU A 414 -14.01 3.30 -21.32
N VAL A 415 -15.23 3.23 -21.82
CA VAL A 415 -15.60 3.68 -23.16
C VAL A 415 -16.66 4.77 -23.11
N LYS A 416 -16.68 5.64 -24.13
CA LYS A 416 -17.75 6.60 -24.38
C LYS A 416 -18.49 6.18 -25.64
N LEU A 417 -19.81 6.03 -25.55
CA LEU A 417 -20.66 5.77 -26.69
C LEU A 417 -21.08 7.07 -27.37
N ASN A 418 -21.27 7.02 -28.69
CA ASN A 418 -21.78 8.15 -29.47
C ASN A 418 -23.30 8.29 -29.28
N ASP A 419 -24.00 7.16 -29.23
CA ASP A 419 -25.44 7.09 -29.01
C ASP A 419 -25.77 6.00 -27.98
N TYR A 420 -26.89 6.16 -27.27
CA TYR A 420 -27.40 5.16 -26.34
C TYR A 420 -27.75 3.84 -27.04
N ASN A 421 -28.15 3.91 -28.31
CA ASN A 421 -28.49 2.74 -29.12
C ASN A 421 -27.26 1.85 -29.41
N ASP A 422 -26.05 2.36 -29.29
CA ASP A 422 -24.82 1.59 -29.51
C ASP A 422 -24.56 0.58 -28.37
N TYR A 423 -25.31 0.66 -27.27
CA TYR A 423 -25.14 -0.23 -26.11
C TYR A 423 -25.28 -1.71 -26.47
N GLU A 424 -26.36 -2.07 -27.25
CA GLU A 424 -26.59 -3.46 -27.63
C GLU A 424 -25.42 -4.03 -28.45
N LEU A 425 -24.85 -3.23 -29.35
CA LEU A 425 -23.69 -3.66 -30.14
C LEU A 425 -22.44 -3.90 -29.24
N ILE A 426 -22.19 -3.03 -28.26
CA ILE A 426 -21.09 -3.21 -27.33
C ILE A 426 -21.30 -4.46 -26.47
N ASP A 427 -22.54 -4.69 -26.00
CA ASP A 427 -22.90 -5.88 -25.23
C ASP A 427 -22.70 -7.17 -26.04
N ASP A 428 -23.11 -7.19 -27.33
CA ASP A 428 -22.89 -8.32 -28.24
C ASP A 428 -21.40 -8.62 -28.46
N ILE A 429 -20.56 -7.58 -28.65
CA ILE A 429 -19.09 -7.73 -28.79
C ILE A 429 -18.50 -8.32 -27.52
N VAL A 430 -18.87 -7.78 -26.35
CA VAL A 430 -18.39 -8.26 -25.06
C VAL A 430 -18.88 -9.69 -24.81
N TYR A 431 -20.13 -10.01 -25.14
CA TYR A 431 -20.67 -11.36 -25.01
C TYR A 431 -19.91 -12.39 -25.87
N GLU A 432 -19.58 -12.07 -27.17
CA GLU A 432 -18.71 -12.94 -27.97
C GLU A 432 -17.37 -13.20 -27.31
N TRP A 433 -16.75 -12.12 -26.83
CA TRP A 433 -15.47 -12.20 -26.14
C TRP A 433 -15.57 -13.06 -24.87
N GLU A 434 -16.64 -12.91 -24.06
CA GLU A 434 -16.89 -13.75 -22.88
C GLU A 434 -17.04 -15.24 -23.23
N GLN A 435 -17.83 -15.55 -24.27
CA GLN A 435 -18.04 -16.94 -24.70
C GLN A 435 -16.73 -17.58 -25.16
N ARG A 436 -15.90 -16.83 -25.83
CA ARG A 436 -14.62 -17.30 -26.37
C ARG A 436 -13.54 -17.43 -25.30
N THR A 437 -13.45 -16.48 -24.38
CA THR A 437 -12.39 -16.44 -23.36
C THR A 437 -12.74 -17.21 -22.07
N GLY A 438 -14.04 -17.43 -21.82
CA GLY A 438 -14.53 -18.01 -20.56
C GLY A 438 -14.50 -17.04 -19.37
N LEU A 439 -14.10 -15.77 -19.58
CA LEU A 439 -14.13 -14.72 -18.56
C LEU A 439 -15.52 -14.06 -18.55
N LYS A 440 -15.81 -13.28 -17.49
CA LYS A 440 -17.08 -12.57 -17.33
C LYS A 440 -16.85 -11.09 -17.09
N MET A 441 -17.71 -10.25 -17.67
CA MET A 441 -17.67 -8.80 -17.54
C MET A 441 -18.81 -8.27 -16.68
N GLU A 442 -18.56 -7.18 -15.97
CA GLU A 442 -19.54 -6.38 -15.25
C GLU A 442 -19.57 -4.98 -15.89
N PHE A 443 -20.77 -4.39 -16.05
CA PHE A 443 -20.96 -3.08 -16.66
C PHE A 443 -21.42 -2.07 -15.60
N ASP A 444 -20.77 -0.89 -15.58
CA ASP A 444 -21.20 0.26 -14.79
C ASP A 444 -21.37 1.48 -15.71
N GLU A 445 -22.50 2.17 -15.57
CA GLU A 445 -22.85 3.32 -16.40
C GLU A 445 -22.54 4.64 -15.70
N PHE A 446 -22.01 5.60 -16.48
CA PHE A 446 -21.69 6.94 -15.99
C PHE A 446 -22.11 8.01 -17.01
N GLU A 447 -22.41 9.23 -16.53
CA GLU A 447 -22.76 10.38 -17.38
C GLU A 447 -21.66 11.43 -17.48
N ARG A 448 -20.73 11.45 -16.52
CA ARG A 448 -19.61 12.41 -16.49
C ARG A 448 -18.33 11.73 -16.05
N VAL A 449 -17.23 12.08 -16.71
CA VAL A 449 -15.90 11.57 -16.40
C VAL A 449 -14.92 12.74 -16.29
N TYR A 450 -14.19 12.77 -15.21
CA TYR A 450 -13.10 13.71 -14.94
C TYR A 450 -11.84 12.90 -14.67
N GLN A 451 -10.85 12.99 -15.54
CA GLN A 451 -9.66 12.15 -15.50
C GLN A 451 -8.39 12.98 -15.66
N LYS A 452 -7.52 12.94 -14.69
CA LYS A 452 -6.16 13.47 -14.81
C LYS A 452 -5.28 12.48 -15.56
N ASP A 453 -5.28 11.23 -15.14
CA ASP A 453 -4.54 10.10 -15.68
C ASP A 453 -5.22 8.78 -15.23
N VAL A 454 -4.71 7.63 -15.67
CA VAL A 454 -5.25 6.29 -15.35
C VAL A 454 -5.40 5.99 -13.85
N ASN A 455 -4.67 6.68 -12.99
CA ASN A 455 -4.71 6.49 -11.53
C ASN A 455 -5.42 7.62 -10.76
N ASN A 456 -5.90 8.65 -11.47
CA ASN A 456 -6.55 9.81 -10.84
C ASN A 456 -7.78 10.23 -11.66
N TYR A 457 -8.95 9.76 -11.26
CA TYR A 457 -10.21 10.03 -11.97
C TYR A 457 -11.43 10.05 -11.03
N VAL A 458 -12.51 10.65 -11.51
CA VAL A 458 -13.86 10.61 -10.94
C VAL A 458 -14.84 10.30 -12.07
N MET A 459 -15.68 9.29 -11.88
CA MET A 459 -16.78 8.91 -12.78
C MET A 459 -18.09 9.10 -12.02
N VAL A 460 -19.03 9.86 -12.58
CA VAL A 460 -20.29 10.21 -11.93
C VAL A 460 -21.44 9.53 -12.67
N ALA A 461 -22.23 8.75 -11.94
CA ALA A 461 -23.41 8.09 -12.47
C ALA A 461 -24.63 9.01 -12.50
N LYS A 462 -25.66 8.66 -13.25
CA LYS A 462 -26.89 9.44 -13.44
C LYS A 462 -27.64 9.72 -12.13
N ASP A 463 -27.55 8.83 -11.16
CA ASP A 463 -28.17 8.98 -9.84
C ASP A 463 -27.35 9.88 -8.88
N GLY A 464 -26.23 10.42 -9.34
CA GLY A 464 -25.30 11.25 -8.55
C GLY A 464 -24.32 10.44 -7.70
N SER A 465 -24.38 9.11 -7.71
CA SER A 465 -23.32 8.27 -7.16
C SER A 465 -22.05 8.40 -7.98
N TYR A 466 -20.89 8.12 -7.36
CA TYR A 466 -19.63 8.23 -8.10
C TYR A 466 -18.60 7.19 -7.69
N LYS A 467 -17.73 6.84 -8.63
CA LYS A 467 -16.48 6.12 -8.40
C LYS A 467 -15.31 7.08 -8.50
N SER A 468 -14.34 6.98 -7.61
CA SER A 468 -13.13 7.80 -7.67
C SER A 468 -11.87 7.00 -7.32
N LYS A 469 -10.75 7.35 -7.94
CA LYS A 469 -9.43 6.80 -7.67
C LYS A 469 -8.40 7.93 -7.69
N GLY A 470 -7.38 7.82 -6.84
CA GLY A 470 -6.24 8.74 -6.82
C GLY A 470 -6.18 9.65 -5.61
N ALA A 471 -4.97 10.16 -5.34
CA ALA A 471 -4.63 10.88 -4.12
C ALA A 471 -5.46 12.15 -3.86
N TYR A 472 -6.00 12.78 -4.92
CA TYR A 472 -6.74 14.05 -4.81
C TYR A 472 -8.24 13.85 -4.61
N VAL A 473 -8.77 12.69 -4.96
CA VAL A 473 -10.21 12.42 -5.05
C VAL A 473 -10.62 11.12 -4.37
N LYS A 474 -9.69 10.40 -3.73
CA LYS A 474 -9.98 9.14 -3.03
C LYS A 474 -10.94 9.37 -1.85
N LYS A 475 -11.74 8.37 -1.56
CA LYS A 475 -12.51 8.33 -0.32
C LYS A 475 -11.53 8.24 0.87
N LEU A 476 -11.55 9.25 1.74
CA LEU A 476 -10.69 9.30 2.91
C LEU A 476 -11.24 8.39 4.02
N SER A 477 -10.33 7.77 4.77
CA SER A 477 -10.63 7.03 5.99
C SER A 477 -9.96 7.69 7.19
N ARG A 478 -10.34 7.31 8.40
CA ARG A 478 -9.73 7.81 9.64
C ARG A 478 -8.21 7.53 9.70
N LEU A 479 -7.75 6.46 9.04
CA LEU A 479 -6.32 6.10 8.91
C LEU A 479 -5.61 6.72 7.69
N ASP A 480 -6.31 7.54 6.90
CA ASP A 480 -5.73 8.23 5.75
C ASP A 480 -6.46 9.58 5.57
N TYR A 481 -6.19 10.51 6.48
CA TYR A 481 -6.94 11.75 6.63
C TYR A 481 -6.05 12.98 6.43
N GLU A 482 -5.44 13.06 5.23
CA GLU A 482 -4.51 14.11 4.81
C GLU A 482 -5.23 15.16 3.97
N LEU A 483 -5.17 16.42 4.36
CA LEU A 483 -5.83 17.54 3.68
C LEU A 483 -7.30 17.26 3.32
N PRO A 484 -8.14 16.80 4.28
CA PRO A 484 -9.49 16.33 3.97
C PRO A 484 -10.34 17.38 3.30
N ILE A 485 -10.23 18.65 3.71
CA ILE A 485 -11.00 19.76 3.14
C ILE A 485 -10.73 19.98 1.65
N VAL A 486 -9.47 19.79 1.22
CA VAL A 486 -9.07 19.94 -0.19
C VAL A 486 -9.69 18.84 -1.02
N ASN A 487 -9.60 17.58 -0.54
CA ASN A 487 -10.21 16.43 -1.19
C ASN A 487 -11.75 16.61 -1.30
N LYS A 488 -12.40 17.01 -0.19
CA LYS A 488 -13.84 17.27 -0.15
C LYS A 488 -14.25 18.40 -1.12
N ALA A 489 -13.49 19.48 -1.20
CA ALA A 489 -13.77 20.60 -2.09
C ALA A 489 -13.67 20.19 -3.57
N ILE A 490 -12.68 19.37 -3.94
CA ILE A 490 -12.52 18.83 -5.30
C ILE A 490 -13.71 17.93 -5.64
N ILE A 491 -14.06 16.97 -4.78
CA ILE A 491 -15.21 16.08 -5.00
C ILE A 491 -16.51 16.88 -5.10
N ASN A 492 -16.75 17.85 -4.20
CA ASN A 492 -17.94 18.69 -4.25
C ASN A 492 -18.04 19.48 -5.57
N LYS A 493 -16.91 19.95 -6.10
CA LYS A 493 -16.89 20.64 -7.40
C LYS A 493 -17.20 19.69 -8.54
N LEU A 494 -16.52 18.54 -8.63
CA LEU A 494 -16.66 17.60 -9.74
C LEU A 494 -18.01 16.88 -9.75
N VAL A 495 -18.53 16.50 -8.59
CA VAL A 495 -19.75 15.68 -8.48
C VAL A 495 -21.00 16.54 -8.35
N HIS A 496 -20.94 17.57 -7.48
CA HIS A 496 -22.12 18.36 -7.09
C HIS A 496 -22.13 19.79 -7.64
N ASN A 497 -21.09 20.18 -8.39
CA ASN A 497 -20.88 21.54 -8.92
C ASN A 497 -20.93 22.64 -7.83
N VAL A 498 -20.47 22.32 -6.61
CA VAL A 498 -20.32 23.28 -5.52
C VAL A 498 -18.94 23.90 -5.59
N ASP A 499 -18.87 25.24 -5.53
CA ASP A 499 -17.60 25.94 -5.65
C ASP A 499 -16.64 25.63 -4.49
N VAL A 500 -15.33 25.59 -4.82
CA VAL A 500 -14.24 25.24 -3.90
C VAL A 500 -14.19 26.18 -2.70
N ASP A 501 -14.26 27.48 -2.98
CA ASP A 501 -14.24 28.55 -1.96
C ASP A 501 -15.42 28.43 -1.00
N LYS A 502 -16.61 28.09 -1.48
CA LYS A 502 -17.77 27.84 -0.64
C LYS A 502 -17.52 26.68 0.32
N THR A 503 -17.08 25.52 -0.21
CA THR A 503 -16.83 24.34 0.61
C THR A 503 -15.78 24.61 1.71
N ILE A 504 -14.70 25.34 1.38
CA ILE A 504 -13.59 25.59 2.31
C ILE A 504 -13.96 26.67 3.32
N ASN A 505 -14.63 27.74 2.90
CA ASN A 505 -14.98 28.85 3.79
C ASN A 505 -16.08 28.49 4.82
N GLU A 506 -17.02 27.63 4.46
CA GLU A 506 -18.08 27.15 5.35
C GLU A 506 -17.58 26.12 6.38
N CYS A 507 -16.39 25.52 6.20
CA CYS A 507 -15.83 24.56 7.14
C CYS A 507 -15.19 25.28 8.34
N ASP A 508 -15.61 24.93 9.57
CA ASP A 508 -15.06 25.48 10.82
C ASP A 508 -14.33 24.45 11.71
N GLU A 509 -14.17 23.22 11.24
CA GLU A 509 -13.47 22.14 11.95
C GLU A 509 -11.98 22.12 11.58
N LEU A 510 -11.09 22.35 12.56
CA LEU A 510 -9.65 22.47 12.32
C LEU A 510 -9.03 21.19 11.72
N LYS A 511 -9.47 20.01 12.16
CA LYS A 511 -9.00 18.70 11.67
C LYS A 511 -9.11 18.55 10.15
N GLN A 512 -10.11 19.19 9.52
CA GLN A 512 -10.31 19.14 8.07
C GLN A 512 -9.16 19.79 7.27
N PHE A 513 -8.37 20.65 7.91
CA PHE A 513 -7.27 21.40 7.30
C PHE A 513 -5.89 20.82 7.60
N GLN A 514 -5.79 19.69 8.31
CA GLN A 514 -4.53 19.14 8.78
C GLN A 514 -3.63 18.63 7.66
N MET A 515 -2.33 18.85 7.84
CA MET A 515 -1.23 18.24 7.08
C MET A 515 -0.34 17.48 8.07
N ILE A 516 -0.13 16.17 7.84
CA ILE A 516 0.73 15.35 8.69
C ILE A 516 2.08 15.20 8.01
N VAL A 517 3.08 15.89 8.57
CA VAL A 517 4.42 16.00 7.99
C VAL A 517 5.40 15.16 8.78
N LYS A 518 6.06 14.20 8.12
CA LYS A 518 7.10 13.36 8.71
C LYS A 518 8.39 13.41 7.91
N ALA A 519 9.52 13.59 8.59
CA ALA A 519 10.83 13.41 7.98
C ALA A 519 11.15 11.93 7.77
N SER A 520 11.58 11.54 6.57
CA SER A 520 12.08 10.19 6.33
C SER A 520 13.45 9.97 7.01
N SER A 521 13.82 8.71 7.26
CA SER A 521 15.07 8.32 7.97
C SER A 521 16.36 8.83 7.34
N LYS A 522 16.34 9.26 6.07
CA LYS A 522 17.51 9.88 5.41
C LYS A 522 17.78 11.33 5.84
N TYR A 523 16.87 11.94 6.60
CA TYR A 523 17.02 13.29 7.13
C TYR A 523 17.22 13.25 8.65
N ALA A 524 17.97 14.21 9.18
CA ALA A 524 18.23 14.34 10.62
C ALA A 524 17.03 14.86 11.42
N GLY A 525 15.91 15.20 10.76
CA GLY A 525 14.68 15.66 11.39
C GLY A 525 13.94 16.72 10.59
N LEU A 526 13.01 17.40 11.26
CA LEU A 526 12.25 18.55 10.78
C LEU A 526 12.74 19.84 11.43
N TRP A 527 12.61 20.94 10.70
CA TRP A 527 12.87 22.31 11.17
C TRP A 527 11.68 23.19 10.91
N TYR A 528 11.36 24.03 11.87
CA TYR A 528 10.39 25.13 11.75
C TYR A 528 11.18 26.43 11.58
N GLY A 529 11.29 26.93 10.36
CA GLY A 529 12.31 27.92 10.02
C GLY A 529 13.72 27.38 10.28
N GLU A 530 14.47 28.05 11.15
CA GLU A 530 15.84 27.64 11.55
C GLU A 530 15.87 26.77 12.82
N LYS A 531 14.76 26.64 13.53
CA LYS A 531 14.67 25.85 14.77
C LYS A 531 14.41 24.38 14.45
N LYS A 532 15.29 23.49 14.91
CA LYS A 532 15.05 22.04 14.86
C LYS A 532 13.89 21.68 15.78
N LEU A 533 12.97 20.86 15.29
CA LEU A 533 11.89 20.28 16.09
C LEU A 533 12.38 19.00 16.78
N ASN A 534 11.85 18.72 17.95
CA ASN A 534 12.10 17.46 18.64
C ASN A 534 11.37 16.32 17.96
N GLU A 535 10.15 16.59 17.52
CA GLU A 535 9.27 15.63 16.87
C GLU A 535 9.73 15.33 15.44
N LYS A 536 9.69 14.07 15.06
CA LYS A 536 9.91 13.60 13.68
C LYS A 536 8.65 13.67 12.83
N CYS A 537 7.49 13.78 13.48
CA CYS A 537 6.17 13.90 12.87
C CYS A 537 5.43 15.08 13.50
N VAL A 538 4.85 15.96 12.68
CA VAL A 538 4.11 17.14 13.16
C VAL A 538 2.82 17.32 12.37
N ARG A 539 1.80 17.92 13.02
CA ARG A 539 0.56 18.39 12.39
C ARG A 539 0.67 19.88 12.12
N ALA A 540 0.64 20.26 10.85
CA ALA A 540 0.77 21.63 10.39
C ALA A 540 -0.49 22.14 9.73
N PHE A 541 -0.68 23.46 9.78
CA PHE A 541 -1.79 24.19 9.17
C PHE A 541 -1.27 25.46 8.51
N ALA A 542 -1.81 25.85 7.35
CA ALA A 542 -1.46 27.10 6.69
C ALA A 542 -1.82 28.31 7.56
N SER A 543 -0.98 29.33 7.58
CA SER A 543 -1.13 30.52 8.43
C SER A 543 -1.14 31.82 7.61
N VAL A 544 -2.09 32.72 7.90
CA VAL A 544 -2.08 34.10 7.40
C VAL A 544 -0.99 34.95 8.08
N ASN A 545 -0.48 34.49 9.23
CA ASN A 545 0.51 35.22 10.00
C ASN A 545 1.89 35.11 9.35
N LYS A 546 2.40 36.21 8.80
CA LYS A 546 3.72 36.25 8.15
C LYS A 546 4.90 36.04 9.10
N SER A 547 4.72 36.12 10.41
CA SER A 547 5.76 35.79 11.39
C SER A 547 5.93 34.28 11.58
N ASP A 548 4.92 33.48 11.24
CA ASP A 548 4.98 32.03 11.25
C ASP A 548 5.96 31.53 10.16
N LYS A 549 6.58 30.38 10.35
CA LYS A 549 7.64 29.87 9.48
C LYS A 549 7.15 28.63 8.71
N GLY A 550 7.86 28.31 7.62
CA GLY A 550 7.65 27.07 6.89
C GLY A 550 8.36 25.88 7.53
N LEU A 551 8.03 24.68 7.03
CA LEU A 551 8.66 23.43 7.42
C LEU A 551 9.77 23.04 6.45
N PHE A 552 10.91 22.65 7.04
CA PHE A 552 12.12 22.25 6.31
C PHE A 552 12.63 20.90 6.83
N LYS A 553 13.46 20.26 6.03
CA LYS A 553 14.19 19.03 6.38
C LYS A 553 15.66 19.20 6.00
N ARG A 554 16.57 18.59 6.79
CA ARG A 554 18.02 18.62 6.54
C ARG A 554 18.60 17.21 6.63
N LYS A 555 19.59 16.90 5.78
CA LYS A 555 20.29 15.59 5.82
C LYS A 555 21.19 15.44 7.04
N SER A 556 21.70 16.55 7.54
CA SER A 556 22.43 16.68 8.81
C SER A 556 22.13 18.05 9.41
N ALA A 557 22.53 18.28 10.67
CA ALA A 557 22.32 19.56 11.36
C ALA A 557 22.89 20.78 10.58
N HIS A 558 23.98 20.57 9.85
CA HIS A 558 24.67 21.62 9.07
C HIS A 558 24.39 21.57 7.57
N ALA A 559 23.55 20.66 7.10
CA ALA A 559 23.20 20.58 5.68
C ALA A 559 22.24 21.70 5.28
N THR A 560 22.23 22.02 3.98
CA THR A 560 21.28 22.97 3.38
C THR A 560 19.84 22.54 3.68
N SER A 561 19.01 23.53 4.06
CA SER A 561 17.59 23.34 4.30
C SER A 561 16.86 23.05 2.97
N GLU A 562 16.09 21.98 2.95
CA GLU A 562 15.14 21.67 1.88
C GLU A 562 13.72 21.93 2.41
N LYS A 563 12.93 22.78 1.74
CA LYS A 563 11.53 22.96 2.10
C LYS A 563 10.79 21.62 1.96
N VAL A 564 9.90 21.32 2.89
CA VAL A 564 9.03 20.14 2.77
C VAL A 564 8.02 20.41 1.66
N ALA A 565 8.03 19.58 0.63
CA ALA A 565 7.14 19.75 -0.53
C ALA A 565 5.66 19.66 -0.11
N GLY A 566 4.81 20.47 -0.74
CA GLY A 566 3.36 20.48 -0.49
C GLY A 566 2.94 21.19 0.81
N THR A 567 3.88 21.80 1.55
CA THR A 567 3.55 22.60 2.74
C THR A 567 3.55 24.11 2.44
N PRO A 568 2.75 24.94 3.16
CA PRO A 568 2.72 26.38 2.99
C PRO A 568 4.05 27.03 3.40
N ASP A 569 4.28 28.27 2.95
CA ASP A 569 5.43 29.06 3.34
C ASP A 569 5.38 29.51 4.79
N ASN A 570 4.17 29.77 5.27
CA ASN A 570 3.89 30.07 6.66
C ASN A 570 2.89 29.05 7.20
N CYS A 571 3.23 28.40 8.30
CA CYS A 571 2.35 27.43 8.95
C CYS A 571 2.45 27.53 10.48
N PHE A 572 1.44 27.06 11.17
CA PHE A 572 1.50 26.79 12.60
C PHE A 572 1.35 25.30 12.88
N ILE A 573 1.93 24.85 13.98
CA ILE A 573 1.97 23.44 14.39
C ILE A 573 1.04 23.25 15.58
N VAL A 574 0.20 22.20 15.55
CA VAL A 574 -0.62 21.74 16.67
C VAL A 574 -0.48 20.23 16.79
N ASN A 575 0.34 19.77 17.72
CA ASN A 575 0.57 18.35 18.00
C ASN A 575 -0.34 17.77 19.08
N ASP A 576 -1.18 18.61 19.71
CA ASP A 576 -2.24 18.19 20.62
C ASP A 576 -3.43 17.61 19.84
N ASN A 577 -4.38 17.02 20.57
CA ASN A 577 -5.64 16.56 19.98
C ASN A 577 -6.39 17.72 19.30
N VAL A 578 -6.87 17.49 18.08
CA VAL A 578 -7.59 18.48 17.27
C VAL A 578 -9.03 18.08 16.94
N GLU A 579 -9.54 16.99 17.51
CA GLU A 579 -10.93 16.58 17.33
C GLU A 579 -11.89 17.60 17.98
N GLY A 580 -12.90 18.02 17.24
CA GLY A 580 -13.89 19.00 17.71
C GLY A 580 -13.35 20.43 17.89
N ILE A 581 -12.10 20.70 17.51
CA ILE A 581 -11.51 22.03 17.60
C ILE A 581 -11.95 22.87 16.39
N LYS A 582 -12.42 24.10 16.66
CA LYS A 582 -12.77 25.06 15.61
C LYS A 582 -11.54 25.70 14.97
N THR A 583 -11.69 26.14 13.74
CA THR A 583 -10.63 26.84 13.01
C THR A 583 -10.27 28.17 13.69
N PRO A 584 -8.98 28.41 14.00
CA PRO A 584 -8.52 29.68 14.55
C PRO A 584 -8.49 30.77 13.46
N SER A 585 -8.60 32.03 13.84
CA SER A 585 -8.58 33.19 12.92
C SER A 585 -7.28 33.31 12.10
N LYS A 586 -6.18 32.71 12.58
CA LYS A 586 -4.89 32.68 11.86
C LYS A 586 -4.82 31.62 10.77
N LEU A 587 -5.81 30.72 10.62
CA LEU A 587 -5.82 29.71 9.56
C LEU A 587 -5.99 30.40 8.20
N ASP A 588 -5.08 30.12 7.27
CA ASP A 588 -5.11 30.61 5.90
C ASP A 588 -5.98 29.70 5.01
N LYS A 589 -7.28 29.96 4.98
CA LYS A 589 -8.21 29.23 4.13
C LYS A 589 -7.94 29.44 2.62
N GLN A 590 -7.39 30.63 2.26
CA GLN A 590 -7.06 30.92 0.86
C GLN A 590 -6.01 29.97 0.30
N TRP A 591 -4.99 29.61 1.08
CA TRP A 591 -3.99 28.62 0.67
C TRP A 591 -4.61 27.27 0.28
N TYR A 592 -5.64 26.81 1.00
CA TYR A 592 -6.37 25.57 0.68
C TYR A 592 -7.25 25.70 -0.56
N ILE A 593 -7.86 26.86 -0.78
CA ILE A 593 -8.62 27.17 -2.00
C ILE A 593 -7.69 27.13 -3.21
N ASP A 594 -6.56 27.79 -3.14
CA ASP A 594 -5.55 27.83 -4.22
C ASP A 594 -5.03 26.42 -4.53
N LEU A 595 -4.77 25.62 -3.49
CA LEU A 595 -4.32 24.23 -3.65
C LEU A 595 -5.39 23.35 -4.30
N ALA A 596 -6.65 23.47 -3.91
CA ALA A 596 -7.75 22.72 -4.48
C ALA A 596 -7.98 23.12 -5.95
N SER A 597 -7.96 24.42 -6.27
CA SER A 597 -8.09 24.94 -7.63
C SER A 597 -6.96 24.44 -8.54
N LYS A 598 -5.72 24.50 -8.07
CA LYS A 598 -4.57 23.94 -8.80
C LYS A 598 -4.69 22.44 -9.05
N ARG A 599 -5.28 21.70 -8.13
CA ARG A 599 -5.52 20.24 -8.32
C ARG A 599 -6.65 19.98 -9.31
N LEU A 600 -7.68 20.85 -9.38
CA LEU A 600 -8.74 20.79 -10.40
C LEU A 600 -8.20 21.04 -11.82
N GLU A 601 -7.29 22.00 -11.99
CA GLU A 601 -6.61 22.23 -13.28
C GLU A 601 -5.95 20.96 -13.83
N ALA A 602 -5.48 20.06 -12.95
CA ALA A 602 -4.90 18.78 -13.36
C ALA A 602 -5.96 17.81 -13.93
N PHE A 603 -7.25 18.01 -13.66
CA PHE A 603 -8.38 17.28 -14.26
C PHE A 603 -8.94 17.97 -15.52
N GLY A 604 -8.38 19.12 -15.93
CA GLY A 604 -8.83 19.89 -17.09
C GLY A 604 -10.00 20.84 -16.78
N ILE A 605 -10.16 21.26 -15.52
CA ILE A 605 -11.24 22.16 -15.07
C ILE A 605 -10.64 23.44 -14.50
#